data_61bfc37d02c81a15f5c440c400df8531
#
_entry.id   61bfc37d02c81a15f5c440c400df8531
#
_cell.length_a   1.000
_cell.length_b   1.000
_cell.length_c   1.000
_cell.angle_alpha   90.00
_cell.angle_beta   90.00
_cell.angle_gamma   90.00
#
_symmetry.space_group_name_H-M   'P 1'
#
loop_
_entity.id
_entity.type
_entity.pdbx_description
1 polymer ?
#
loop_
_entity_poly.entity_id
_entity_poly.type
_entity_poly.pdbx_seq_one_letter_code
_entity_poly.pdbx_strand_id
1 'polypeptide(L)'
;MQIEIKQLRKRFQKKQVLRDIHLTVRPGTCVGILGANGCGKSTFLSILAGVQSADGGQFLWDSRDLLHDSKARSAKVGYVPQGTPLIEELSARDNLLLWYDRKQLEQELENGILGLLGIGDFLKVPVRKMSGGMKKRLSIGCAMAKHPPMLLLDEPTAALDLACKQSIAAWLTQYKAQGGTLLLTTHDVMELSLCDEWYIIKDGVLLPFAFDGNVEKLVEQL
;
A
#
# COMPACT_ATOMS: atom_id res chain seq x y z
N MET A 1 13.40 -3.46 -15.59
CA MET A 1 12.17 -2.81 -15.12
C MET A 1 12.57 -1.64 -14.23
N GLN A 2 12.05 -0.45 -14.48
CA GLN A 2 12.37 0.77 -13.72
C GLN A 2 11.06 1.49 -13.39
N ILE A 3 10.93 1.93 -12.14
CA ILE A 3 9.76 2.68 -11.67
C ILE A 3 10.28 4.04 -11.19
N GLU A 4 9.78 5.12 -11.79
CA GLU A 4 10.21 6.48 -11.48
C GLU A 4 9.00 7.40 -11.28
N ILE A 5 9.03 8.17 -10.22
CA ILE A 5 8.14 9.28 -9.97
C ILE A 5 8.95 10.56 -10.16
N LYS A 6 8.49 11.47 -11.03
CA LYS A 6 9.19 12.71 -11.36
C LYS A 6 8.31 13.91 -11.18
N GLN A 7 8.75 14.88 -10.41
CA GLN A 7 8.12 16.18 -10.22
C GLN A 7 6.63 16.10 -9.85
N LEU A 8 6.25 15.09 -9.04
CA LEU A 8 4.84 14.90 -8.68
C LEU A 8 4.38 16.02 -7.76
N ARG A 9 3.25 16.65 -8.12
CA ARG A 9 2.71 17.82 -7.43
C ARG A 9 1.25 17.62 -7.10
N LYS A 10 0.85 18.13 -5.92
CA LYS A 10 -0.55 18.17 -5.51
C LYS A 10 -0.83 19.35 -4.62
N ARG A 11 -1.91 20.06 -4.93
CA ARG A 11 -2.44 21.18 -4.16
C ARG A 11 -3.91 20.94 -3.82
N PHE A 12 -4.30 21.28 -2.63
CA PHE A 12 -5.69 21.34 -2.22
C PHE A 12 -6.03 22.79 -1.86
N GLN A 13 -6.89 23.41 -2.64
CA GLN A 13 -7.21 24.84 -2.51
C GLN A 13 -5.94 25.72 -2.47
N LYS A 14 -5.61 26.30 -1.30
CA LYS A 14 -4.43 27.17 -1.11
C LYS A 14 -3.20 26.40 -0.59
N LYS A 15 -3.37 25.15 -0.09
CA LYS A 15 -2.28 24.37 0.51
C LYS A 15 -1.63 23.48 -0.54
N GLN A 16 -0.34 23.69 -0.79
CA GLN A 16 0.46 22.75 -1.58
C GLN A 16 0.93 21.63 -0.67
N VAL A 17 0.45 20.39 -0.94
CA VAL A 17 0.71 19.21 -0.13
C VAL A 17 1.91 18.43 -0.65
N LEU A 18 2.00 18.28 -1.97
CA LEU A 18 3.18 17.72 -2.65
C LEU A 18 3.71 18.80 -3.61
N ARG A 19 4.99 19.16 -3.46
CA ARG A 19 5.58 20.26 -4.22
C ARG A 19 6.42 19.77 -5.39
N ASP A 20 7.28 18.80 -5.12
CA ASP A 20 8.22 18.27 -6.09
C ASP A 20 8.73 16.91 -5.61
N ILE A 21 7.89 15.88 -5.77
CA ILE A 21 8.24 14.54 -5.34
C ILE A 21 9.01 13.83 -6.44
N HIS A 22 10.19 13.35 -6.09
CA HIS A 22 11.03 12.47 -6.91
C HIS A 22 11.29 11.18 -6.14
N LEU A 23 11.11 10.04 -6.81
CA LEU A 23 11.41 8.72 -6.26
C LEU A 23 11.72 7.75 -7.39
N THR A 24 12.80 7.00 -7.25
CA THR A 24 13.09 5.84 -8.08
C THR A 24 12.95 4.59 -7.23
N VAL A 25 12.10 3.65 -7.66
CA VAL A 25 11.85 2.41 -6.94
C VAL A 25 12.44 1.25 -7.73
N ARG A 26 13.27 0.46 -7.09
CA ARG A 26 13.80 -0.78 -7.68
C ARG A 26 12.73 -1.88 -7.56
N PRO A 27 12.47 -2.64 -8.62
CA PRO A 27 11.57 -3.78 -8.55
C PRO A 27 12.00 -4.81 -7.51
N GLY A 28 11.03 -5.39 -6.82
CA GLY A 28 11.30 -6.38 -5.77
C GLY A 28 11.82 -5.79 -4.46
N THR A 29 11.80 -4.45 -4.31
CA THR A 29 12.19 -3.79 -3.05
C THR A 29 10.98 -3.25 -2.28
N CYS A 30 11.20 -3.01 -1.00
CA CYS A 30 10.25 -2.35 -0.11
C CYS A 30 10.77 -0.95 0.22
N VAL A 31 9.97 0.07 -0.10
CA VAL A 31 10.26 1.47 0.22
C VAL A 31 9.33 1.95 1.32
N GLY A 32 9.90 2.39 2.43
CA GLY A 32 9.18 3.01 3.55
C GLY A 32 9.09 4.52 3.42
N ILE A 33 7.90 5.08 3.59
CA ILE A 33 7.66 6.52 3.57
C ILE A 33 7.16 6.97 4.93
N LEU A 34 7.92 7.86 5.53
CA LEU A 34 7.70 8.45 6.84
C LEU A 34 7.28 9.91 6.71
N GLY A 35 6.89 10.51 7.81
CA GLY A 35 6.57 11.93 7.88
C GLY A 35 5.43 12.22 8.87
N ALA A 36 5.34 13.45 9.33
CA ALA A 36 4.31 13.88 10.26
C ALA A 36 2.89 13.65 9.73
N ASN A 37 1.90 13.62 10.64
CA ASN A 37 0.51 13.52 10.22
C ASN A 37 0.11 14.72 9.36
N GLY A 38 -0.57 14.47 8.24
CA GLY A 38 -0.99 15.51 7.30
C GLY A 38 0.12 16.07 6.39
N CYS A 39 1.34 15.48 6.37
CA CYS A 39 2.43 15.90 5.48
C CYS A 39 2.23 15.48 4.01
N GLY A 40 1.30 14.55 3.72
CA GLY A 40 0.98 14.16 2.35
C GLY A 40 1.22 12.68 1.99
N LYS A 41 1.57 11.80 2.94
CA LYS A 41 1.83 10.37 2.70
C LYS A 41 0.68 9.68 1.96
N SER A 42 -0.53 9.72 2.55
CA SER A 42 -1.73 9.12 1.94
C SER A 42 -2.10 9.78 0.61
N THR A 43 -1.88 11.09 0.47
CA THR A 43 -2.07 11.80 -0.78
C THR A 43 -1.13 11.26 -1.86
N PHE A 44 0.14 11.07 -1.54
CA PHE A 44 1.13 10.51 -2.45
C PHE A 44 0.73 9.11 -2.92
N LEU A 45 0.45 8.19 -1.99
CA LEU A 45 0.03 6.83 -2.35
C LEU A 45 -1.28 6.80 -3.15
N SER A 46 -2.28 7.61 -2.78
CA SER A 46 -3.57 7.65 -3.46
C SER A 46 -3.47 8.20 -4.89
N ILE A 47 -2.52 9.11 -5.17
CA ILE A 47 -2.21 9.55 -6.53
C ILE A 47 -1.59 8.43 -7.35
N LEU A 48 -0.59 7.73 -6.81
CA LEU A 48 0.02 6.58 -7.51
C LEU A 48 -1.00 5.47 -7.76
N ALA A 49 -1.93 5.25 -6.83
CA ALA A 49 -3.04 4.32 -6.99
C ALA A 49 -4.09 4.77 -8.01
N GLY A 50 -4.15 6.07 -8.30
CA GLY A 50 -5.16 6.66 -9.18
C GLY A 50 -6.50 6.95 -8.55
N VAL A 51 -6.54 6.96 -7.23
CA VAL A 51 -7.71 7.39 -6.45
C VAL A 51 -7.84 8.91 -6.48
N GLN A 52 -6.70 9.61 -6.51
CA GLN A 52 -6.65 11.07 -6.66
C GLN A 52 -5.85 11.46 -7.91
N SER A 53 -6.21 12.59 -8.51
CA SER A 53 -5.43 13.19 -9.60
C SER A 53 -4.24 13.98 -9.05
N ALA A 54 -3.09 13.91 -9.73
CA ALA A 54 -2.01 14.87 -9.55
C ALA A 54 -2.31 16.18 -10.26
N ASP A 55 -1.64 17.27 -9.87
CA ASP A 55 -1.69 18.55 -10.59
C ASP A 55 -0.49 18.69 -11.55
N GLY A 56 0.45 17.75 -11.51
CA GLY A 56 1.57 17.65 -12.44
C GLY A 56 2.55 16.57 -12.01
N GLY A 57 3.51 16.30 -12.88
CA GLY A 57 4.52 15.27 -12.70
C GLY A 57 4.29 14.06 -13.59
N GLN A 58 5.04 12.99 -13.33
CA GLN A 58 5.00 11.74 -14.06
C GLN A 58 5.12 10.54 -13.12
N PHE A 59 4.46 9.44 -13.48
CA PHE A 59 4.66 8.13 -12.87
C PHE A 59 5.05 7.14 -13.98
N LEU A 60 6.33 6.94 -14.14
CA LEU A 60 6.90 6.15 -15.23
C LEU A 60 7.10 4.69 -14.79
N TRP A 61 6.65 3.78 -15.64
CA TRP A 61 6.90 2.34 -15.53
C TRP A 61 7.50 1.85 -16.84
N ASP A 62 8.79 1.52 -16.83
CA ASP A 62 9.56 1.22 -18.06
C ASP A 62 9.35 2.29 -19.15
N SER A 63 9.53 3.56 -18.78
CA SER A 63 9.36 4.75 -19.63
C SER A 63 7.90 5.06 -20.04
N ARG A 64 6.92 4.22 -19.71
CA ARG A 64 5.50 4.53 -19.95
C ARG A 64 4.93 5.30 -18.77
N ASP A 65 4.35 6.45 -19.04
CA ASP A 65 3.69 7.24 -18.01
C ASP A 65 2.32 6.66 -17.66
N LEU A 66 2.18 6.23 -16.40
CA LEU A 66 0.95 5.65 -15.84
C LEU A 66 0.06 6.70 -15.15
N LEU A 67 0.52 7.95 -15.01
CA LEU A 67 -0.20 8.96 -14.22
C LEU A 67 -1.60 9.23 -14.76
N HIS A 68 -1.74 9.21 -16.10
CA HIS A 68 -3.02 9.46 -16.79
C HIS A 68 -3.59 8.21 -17.48
N ASP A 69 -2.91 7.06 -17.37
CA ASP A 69 -3.37 5.79 -17.95
C ASP A 69 -3.95 4.88 -16.83
N SER A 70 -5.22 5.11 -16.50
CA SER A 70 -5.91 4.37 -15.42
C SER A 70 -5.95 2.86 -15.66
N LYS A 71 -6.09 2.42 -16.92
CA LYS A 71 -6.14 0.99 -17.28
C LYS A 71 -4.78 0.31 -17.08
N ALA A 72 -3.71 0.91 -17.60
CA ALA A 72 -2.36 0.37 -17.41
C ALA A 72 -1.95 0.41 -15.94
N ARG A 73 -2.27 1.48 -15.21
CA ARG A 73 -1.99 1.62 -13.79
C ARG A 73 -2.72 0.56 -12.95
N SER A 74 -4.03 0.37 -13.15
CA SER A 74 -4.82 -0.63 -12.42
C SER A 74 -4.40 -2.09 -12.66
N ALA A 75 -3.63 -2.35 -13.71
CA ALA A 75 -3.02 -3.66 -13.97
C ALA A 75 -1.65 -3.83 -13.28
N LYS A 76 -1.04 -2.74 -12.82
CA LYS A 76 0.31 -2.71 -12.25
C LYS A 76 0.33 -2.43 -10.75
N VAL A 77 -0.68 -1.73 -10.23
CA VAL A 77 -0.68 -1.18 -8.89
C VAL A 77 -1.90 -1.66 -8.11
N GLY A 78 -1.65 -2.36 -6.99
CA GLY A 78 -2.64 -2.61 -5.95
C GLY A 78 -2.54 -1.54 -4.86
N TYR A 79 -3.65 -1.23 -4.19
CA TYR A 79 -3.67 -0.21 -3.15
C TYR A 79 -4.51 -0.65 -1.94
N VAL A 80 -3.90 -0.57 -0.78
CA VAL A 80 -4.53 -0.77 0.52
C VAL A 80 -4.50 0.54 1.28
N PRO A 81 -5.59 1.30 1.33
CA PRO A 81 -5.64 2.57 2.06
C PRO A 81 -5.62 2.36 3.58
N GLN A 82 -5.37 3.43 4.32
CA GLN A 82 -5.42 3.44 5.79
C GLN A 82 -6.79 2.95 6.29
N GLY A 83 -7.88 3.47 5.71
CA GLY A 83 -9.23 2.94 5.91
C GLY A 83 -9.43 1.59 5.20
N THR A 84 -10.56 0.97 5.47
CA THR A 84 -10.96 -0.28 4.82
C THR A 84 -12.20 -0.03 3.97
N PRO A 85 -12.06 0.32 2.68
CA PRO A 85 -13.19 0.63 1.78
C PRO A 85 -13.90 -0.67 1.36
N LEU A 86 -14.52 -1.33 2.32
CA LEU A 86 -15.29 -2.56 2.16
C LEU A 86 -16.77 -2.24 2.29
N ILE A 87 -17.63 -2.99 1.62
CA ILE A 87 -19.07 -2.86 1.75
C ILE A 87 -19.50 -3.58 3.03
N GLU A 88 -19.92 -2.82 4.04
CA GLU A 88 -20.13 -3.30 5.40
C GLU A 88 -21.30 -4.30 5.54
N GLU A 89 -22.30 -4.22 4.67
CA GLU A 89 -23.45 -5.10 4.61
C GLU A 89 -23.12 -6.47 4.02
N LEU A 90 -22.07 -6.54 3.18
CA LEU A 90 -21.66 -7.76 2.51
C LEU A 90 -20.74 -8.61 3.39
N SER A 91 -20.72 -9.92 3.13
CA SER A 91 -19.73 -10.85 3.70
C SER A 91 -18.35 -10.63 3.10
N ALA A 92 -17.31 -11.25 3.70
CA ALA A 92 -15.97 -11.29 3.10
C ALA A 92 -16.02 -11.87 1.68
N ARG A 93 -16.75 -12.98 1.50
CA ARG A 93 -16.92 -13.63 0.20
C ARG A 93 -17.52 -12.68 -0.84
N ASP A 94 -18.58 -11.98 -0.49
CA ASP A 94 -19.28 -11.11 -1.43
C ASP A 94 -18.42 -9.89 -1.81
N ASN A 95 -17.65 -9.32 -0.85
CA ASN A 95 -16.67 -8.28 -1.14
C ASN A 95 -15.58 -8.79 -2.09
N LEU A 96 -15.06 -10.01 -1.91
CA LEU A 96 -14.06 -10.59 -2.79
C LEU A 96 -14.63 -10.86 -4.19
N LEU A 97 -15.87 -11.31 -4.32
CA LEU A 97 -16.52 -11.55 -5.61
C LEU A 97 -16.74 -10.28 -6.46
N LEU A 98 -16.53 -9.08 -5.91
CA LEU A 98 -16.43 -7.85 -6.69
C LEU A 98 -15.14 -7.77 -7.52
N TRP A 99 -14.12 -8.54 -7.15
CA TRP A 99 -12.77 -8.47 -7.71
C TRP A 99 -12.30 -9.78 -8.34
N TYR A 100 -12.75 -10.92 -7.82
CA TYR A 100 -12.43 -12.27 -8.25
C TYR A 100 -13.61 -12.93 -8.94
N ASP A 101 -13.38 -13.71 -9.97
CA ASP A 101 -14.38 -14.70 -10.36
C ASP A 101 -14.41 -15.89 -9.37
N ARG A 102 -15.43 -16.74 -9.45
CA ARG A 102 -15.62 -17.83 -8.48
C ARG A 102 -14.44 -18.82 -8.47
N LYS A 103 -13.91 -19.14 -9.65
CA LYS A 103 -12.83 -20.11 -9.79
C LYS A 103 -11.52 -19.56 -9.23
N GLN A 104 -11.22 -18.31 -9.55
CA GLN A 104 -10.07 -17.58 -8.99
C GLN A 104 -10.17 -17.48 -7.47
N LEU A 105 -11.36 -17.14 -6.94
CA LEU A 105 -11.58 -17.03 -5.50
C LEU A 105 -11.27 -18.35 -4.78
N GLU A 106 -11.74 -19.47 -5.30
CA GLU A 106 -11.51 -20.79 -4.72
C GLU A 106 -10.01 -21.16 -4.76
N GLN A 107 -9.35 -20.93 -5.88
CA GLN A 107 -7.89 -21.16 -6.01
C GLN A 107 -7.08 -20.33 -5.04
N GLU A 108 -7.42 -19.04 -4.87
CA GLU A 108 -6.74 -18.14 -3.96
C GLU A 108 -6.97 -18.47 -2.48
N LEU A 109 -8.12 -19.04 -2.14
CA LEU A 109 -8.42 -19.51 -0.79
C LEU A 109 -7.67 -20.81 -0.45
N GLU A 110 -7.50 -21.71 -1.43
CA GLU A 110 -6.83 -22.98 -1.21
C GLU A 110 -5.30 -22.85 -1.21
N ASN A 111 -4.74 -22.17 -2.21
CA ASN A 111 -3.30 -22.20 -2.49
C ASN A 111 -2.68 -20.82 -2.69
N GLY A 112 -3.47 -19.75 -2.58
CA GLY A 112 -3.05 -18.39 -2.85
C GLY A 112 -3.00 -17.50 -1.61
N ILE A 113 -2.98 -16.18 -1.88
CA ILE A 113 -2.87 -15.14 -0.86
C ILE A 113 -4.03 -15.13 0.13
N LEU A 114 -5.26 -15.43 -0.32
CA LEU A 114 -6.43 -15.40 0.57
C LEU A 114 -6.34 -16.49 1.63
N GLY A 115 -5.78 -17.65 1.28
CA GLY A 115 -5.45 -18.71 2.23
C GLY A 115 -4.36 -18.31 3.21
N LEU A 116 -3.26 -17.72 2.73
CA LEU A 116 -2.15 -17.22 3.57
C LEU A 116 -2.60 -16.13 4.56
N LEU A 117 -3.55 -15.30 4.17
CA LEU A 117 -4.15 -14.28 5.04
C LEU A 117 -5.23 -14.86 5.98
N GLY A 118 -5.53 -16.16 5.91
CA GLY A 118 -6.54 -16.81 6.76
C GLY A 118 -7.96 -16.25 6.53
N ILE A 119 -8.26 -15.79 5.32
CA ILE A 119 -9.58 -15.20 5.02
C ILE A 119 -10.68 -16.28 5.00
N GLY A 120 -10.30 -17.53 4.72
CA GLY A 120 -11.20 -18.68 4.76
C GLY A 120 -11.97 -18.82 6.07
N ASP A 121 -11.34 -18.50 7.21
CA ASP A 121 -11.91 -18.64 8.55
C ASP A 121 -13.11 -17.71 8.80
N PHE A 122 -13.20 -16.61 8.07
CA PHE A 122 -14.27 -15.62 8.23
C PHE A 122 -15.01 -15.27 6.93
N LEU A 123 -14.93 -16.11 5.94
CA LEU A 123 -15.45 -15.87 4.59
C LEU A 123 -16.95 -15.50 4.57
N LYS A 124 -17.73 -16.06 5.49
CA LYS A 124 -19.19 -15.82 5.61
C LYS A 124 -19.55 -14.68 6.57
N VAL A 125 -18.56 -14.08 7.24
CA VAL A 125 -18.80 -13.01 8.22
C VAL A 125 -19.10 -11.70 7.49
N PRO A 126 -20.19 -10.98 7.82
CA PRO A 126 -20.42 -9.63 7.30
C PRO A 126 -19.34 -8.66 7.80
N VAL A 127 -18.89 -7.73 6.93
CA VAL A 127 -17.78 -6.80 7.25
C VAL A 127 -18.07 -5.97 8.50
N ARG A 128 -19.30 -5.55 8.74
CA ARG A 128 -19.70 -4.80 9.96
C ARG A 128 -19.42 -5.56 11.27
N LYS A 129 -19.32 -6.92 11.23
CA LYS A 129 -19.03 -7.76 12.39
C LYS A 129 -17.57 -8.18 12.50
N MET A 130 -16.71 -7.73 11.59
CA MET A 130 -15.30 -8.07 11.57
C MET A 130 -14.47 -7.21 12.51
N SER A 131 -13.43 -7.80 13.08
CA SER A 131 -12.35 -7.06 13.76
C SER A 131 -11.57 -6.18 12.76
N GLY A 132 -10.82 -5.20 13.26
CA GLY A 132 -9.93 -4.39 12.42
C GLY A 132 -8.94 -5.23 11.62
N GLY A 133 -8.36 -6.26 12.24
CA GLY A 133 -7.45 -7.19 11.58
C GLY A 133 -8.11 -8.02 10.46
N MET A 134 -9.34 -8.50 10.67
CA MET A 134 -10.11 -9.19 9.62
C MET A 134 -10.40 -8.24 8.44
N LYS A 135 -10.83 -7.01 8.72
CA LYS A 135 -11.09 -5.99 7.69
C LYS A 135 -9.80 -5.66 6.89
N LYS A 136 -8.67 -5.51 7.57
CA LYS A 136 -7.39 -5.20 6.91
C LYS A 136 -6.92 -6.37 6.02
N ARG A 137 -6.97 -7.61 6.53
CA ARG A 137 -6.63 -8.80 5.73
C ARG A 137 -7.53 -8.94 4.49
N LEU A 138 -8.82 -8.70 4.64
CA LEU A 138 -9.77 -8.68 3.52
C LEU A 138 -9.43 -7.56 2.51
N SER A 139 -9.10 -6.35 2.98
CA SER A 139 -8.71 -5.23 2.12
C SER A 139 -7.44 -5.54 1.31
N ILE A 140 -6.44 -6.20 1.94
CA ILE A 140 -5.25 -6.69 1.25
C ILE A 140 -5.64 -7.73 0.19
N GLY A 141 -6.49 -8.69 0.54
CA GLY A 141 -7.00 -9.70 -0.40
C GLY A 141 -7.66 -9.07 -1.62
N CYS A 142 -8.52 -8.08 -1.43
CA CYS A 142 -9.16 -7.36 -2.54
C CYS A 142 -8.12 -6.63 -3.43
N ALA A 143 -7.11 -5.99 -2.83
CA ALA A 143 -6.08 -5.29 -3.59
C ALA A 143 -5.20 -6.22 -4.44
N MET A 144 -5.11 -7.50 -4.04
CA MET A 144 -4.29 -8.52 -4.72
C MET A 144 -5.00 -9.27 -5.85
N ALA A 145 -6.27 -9.00 -6.11
CA ALA A 145 -7.08 -9.75 -7.08
C ALA A 145 -6.51 -9.82 -8.52
N LYS A 146 -5.69 -8.86 -8.89
CA LYS A 146 -5.01 -8.82 -10.19
C LYS A 146 -3.53 -9.20 -10.10
N HIS A 147 -3.06 -9.71 -8.98
CA HIS A 147 -1.64 -10.01 -8.74
C HIS A 147 -0.73 -8.84 -9.16
N PRO A 148 -0.98 -7.62 -8.66
CA PRO A 148 -0.23 -6.45 -9.10
C PRO A 148 1.26 -6.62 -8.77
N PRO A 149 2.19 -6.25 -9.66
CA PRO A 149 3.63 -6.30 -9.36
C PRO A 149 4.09 -5.23 -8.36
N MET A 150 3.25 -4.24 -8.05
CA MET A 150 3.51 -3.22 -7.04
C MET A 150 2.30 -3.07 -6.12
N LEU A 151 2.55 -3.05 -4.82
CA LEU A 151 1.53 -2.83 -3.81
C LEU A 151 1.84 -1.58 -3.00
N LEU A 152 0.87 -0.69 -2.94
CA LEU A 152 0.89 0.53 -2.13
C LEU A 152 0.09 0.27 -0.85
N LEU A 153 0.68 0.54 0.31
CA LEU A 153 0.09 0.25 1.61
C LEU A 153 0.13 1.51 2.49
N ASP A 154 -1.02 1.99 2.88
CA ASP A 154 -1.13 3.17 3.75
C ASP A 154 -1.42 2.72 5.18
N GLU A 155 -0.38 2.74 6.03
CA GLU A 155 -0.40 2.26 7.41
C GLU A 155 -1.06 0.88 7.56
N PRO A 156 -0.49 -0.19 6.95
CA PRO A 156 -1.17 -1.47 6.81
C PRO A 156 -1.43 -2.19 8.12
N THR A 157 -0.66 -1.93 9.19
CA THR A 157 -0.84 -2.59 10.48
C THR A 157 -1.26 -1.66 11.61
N ALA A 158 -1.60 -0.40 11.33
CA ALA A 158 -2.05 0.55 12.33
C ALA A 158 -3.28 0.02 13.10
N ALA A 159 -3.24 0.15 14.42
CA ALA A 159 -4.30 -0.28 15.35
C ALA A 159 -4.64 -1.80 15.30
N LEU A 160 -3.73 -2.65 14.84
CA LEU A 160 -3.88 -4.09 14.85
C LEU A 160 -3.14 -4.71 16.05
N ASP A 161 -3.64 -5.88 16.51
CA ASP A 161 -2.93 -6.68 17.48
C ASP A 161 -1.64 -7.29 16.91
N LEU A 162 -0.74 -7.73 17.80
CA LEU A 162 0.58 -8.22 17.44
C LEU A 162 0.54 -9.44 16.51
N ALA A 163 -0.39 -10.35 16.72
CA ALA A 163 -0.50 -11.57 15.90
C ALA A 163 -0.91 -11.22 14.46
N CYS A 164 -1.85 -10.29 14.30
CA CYS A 164 -2.26 -9.80 12.98
C CYS A 164 -1.13 -9.05 12.28
N LYS A 165 -0.38 -8.21 13.01
CA LYS A 165 0.81 -7.52 12.47
C LYS A 165 1.85 -8.52 11.96
N GLN A 166 2.17 -9.55 12.74
CA GLN A 166 3.12 -10.59 12.33
C GLN A 166 2.66 -11.35 11.09
N SER A 167 1.38 -11.72 11.00
CA SER A 167 0.83 -12.40 9.82
C SER A 167 0.94 -11.54 8.56
N ILE A 168 0.61 -10.25 8.65
CA ILE A 168 0.73 -9.32 7.53
C ILE A 168 2.20 -9.13 7.14
N ALA A 169 3.10 -8.94 8.11
CA ALA A 169 4.53 -8.77 7.87
C ALA A 169 5.16 -10.00 7.19
N ALA A 170 4.82 -11.20 7.65
CA ALA A 170 5.28 -12.45 7.04
C ALA A 170 4.82 -12.56 5.57
N TRP A 171 3.56 -12.22 5.30
CA TRP A 171 3.05 -12.21 3.94
C TRP A 171 3.74 -11.14 3.05
N LEU A 172 3.94 -9.92 3.55
CA LEU A 172 4.66 -8.87 2.81
C LEU A 172 6.09 -9.30 2.47
N THR A 173 6.76 -9.98 3.41
CA THR A 173 8.10 -10.55 3.18
C THR A 173 8.07 -11.58 2.04
N GLN A 174 7.08 -12.48 2.04
CA GLN A 174 6.91 -13.47 0.97
C GLN A 174 6.59 -12.82 -0.38
N TYR A 175 5.70 -11.83 -0.41
CA TYR A 175 5.38 -11.08 -1.62
C TYR A 175 6.63 -10.39 -2.22
N LYS A 176 7.46 -9.76 -1.38
CA LYS A 176 8.74 -9.17 -1.79
C LYS A 176 9.69 -10.24 -2.33
N ALA A 177 9.84 -11.39 -1.65
CA ALA A 177 10.71 -12.48 -2.07
C ALA A 177 10.29 -13.08 -3.43
N GLN A 178 9.03 -12.98 -3.80
CA GLN A 178 8.49 -13.38 -5.11
C GLN A 178 8.67 -12.29 -6.20
N GLY A 179 9.39 -11.22 -5.90
CA GLY A 179 9.66 -10.11 -6.82
C GLY A 179 8.63 -8.97 -6.78
N GLY A 180 7.68 -9.02 -5.86
CA GLY A 180 6.72 -7.94 -5.65
C GLY A 180 7.39 -6.68 -5.09
N THR A 181 6.98 -5.52 -5.55
CA THR A 181 7.48 -4.21 -5.11
C THR A 181 6.51 -3.62 -4.09
N LEU A 182 7.04 -3.12 -2.98
CA LEU A 182 6.25 -2.53 -1.90
C LEU A 182 6.58 -1.04 -1.74
N LEU A 183 5.57 -0.24 -1.61
CA LEU A 183 5.68 1.16 -1.18
C LEU A 183 4.69 1.36 -0.03
N LEU A 184 5.19 1.56 1.17
CA LEU A 184 4.35 1.65 2.35
C LEU A 184 4.61 2.93 3.16
N THR A 185 3.54 3.45 3.74
CA THR A 185 3.64 4.48 4.77
C THR A 185 3.50 3.81 6.13
N THR A 186 4.31 4.19 7.09
CA THR A 186 4.25 3.60 8.42
C THR A 186 4.85 4.51 9.49
N HIS A 187 4.45 4.25 10.73
CA HIS A 187 5.11 4.70 11.95
C HIS A 187 5.52 3.50 12.84
N ASP A 188 5.32 2.27 12.34
CA ASP A 188 5.61 1.04 13.07
C ASP A 188 7.02 0.52 12.74
N VAL A 189 7.84 0.31 13.77
CA VAL A 189 9.22 -0.15 13.64
C VAL A 189 9.31 -1.53 12.99
N MET A 190 8.32 -2.42 13.22
CA MET A 190 8.29 -3.73 12.57
C MET A 190 8.14 -3.60 11.06
N GLU A 191 7.29 -2.68 10.59
CA GLU A 191 7.13 -2.42 9.15
C GLU A 191 8.38 -1.75 8.56
N LEU A 192 9.02 -0.85 9.32
CA LEU A 192 10.28 -0.24 8.90
C LEU A 192 11.39 -1.25 8.68
N SER A 193 11.43 -2.32 9.47
CA SER A 193 12.42 -3.40 9.31
C SER A 193 12.24 -4.23 8.03
N LEU A 194 11.08 -4.17 7.39
CA LEU A 194 10.82 -4.83 6.09
C LEU A 194 11.37 -4.01 4.91
N CYS A 195 11.60 -2.72 5.12
CA CYS A 195 11.99 -1.80 4.06
C CYS A 195 13.49 -1.90 3.75
N ASP A 196 13.82 -1.74 2.47
CA ASP A 196 15.19 -1.70 1.96
C ASP A 196 15.67 -0.24 1.82
N GLU A 197 14.75 0.69 1.66
CA GLU A 197 15.00 2.13 1.52
C GLU A 197 13.94 2.91 2.31
N TRP A 198 14.35 4.06 2.87
CA TRP A 198 13.45 4.92 3.65
C TRP A 198 13.52 6.34 3.16
N TYR A 199 12.36 6.99 3.17
CA TYR A 199 12.22 8.39 2.79
C TYR A 199 11.30 9.11 3.78
N ILE A 200 11.51 10.41 3.95
CA ILE A 200 10.64 11.28 4.75
C ILE A 200 9.97 12.29 3.84
N ILE A 201 8.64 12.44 3.93
CA ILE A 201 7.94 13.59 3.34
C ILE A 201 7.96 14.73 4.34
N LYS A 202 8.67 15.81 3.97
CA LYS A 202 8.77 17.06 4.73
C LYS A 202 8.58 18.24 3.77
N ASP A 203 7.74 19.19 4.13
CA ASP A 203 7.45 20.40 3.33
C ASP A 203 7.07 20.10 1.87
N GLY A 204 6.41 18.96 1.63
CA GLY A 204 5.95 18.54 0.30
C GLY A 204 7.03 18.01 -0.62
N VAL A 205 8.22 17.70 -0.11
CA VAL A 205 9.31 17.02 -0.83
C VAL A 205 9.63 15.69 -0.16
N LEU A 206 10.21 14.76 -0.92
CA LEU A 206 10.62 13.45 -0.45
C LEU A 206 12.14 13.45 -0.27
N LEU A 207 12.61 13.22 0.94
CA LEU A 207 14.01 13.22 1.31
C LEU A 207 14.46 11.80 1.68
N PRO A 208 15.59 11.31 1.18
CA PRO A 208 16.13 10.02 1.61
C PRO A 208 16.49 10.06 3.09
N PHE A 209 16.26 8.95 3.77
CA PHE A 209 16.54 8.78 5.20
C PHE A 209 17.24 7.45 5.43
N ALA A 210 18.26 7.44 6.30
CA ALA A 210 18.93 6.20 6.71
C ALA A 210 18.38 5.77 8.07
N PHE A 211 17.65 4.65 8.10
CA PHE A 211 17.16 4.06 9.32
C PHE A 211 18.16 3.03 9.86
N ASP A 212 18.75 3.33 11.04
CA ASP A 212 19.75 2.48 11.72
C ASP A 212 19.14 1.64 12.87
N GLY A 213 17.78 1.58 12.92
CA GLY A 213 17.05 0.92 14.01
C GLY A 213 16.80 1.83 15.23
N ASN A 214 17.37 3.05 15.26
CA ASN A 214 17.16 3.99 16.35
C ASN A 214 15.91 4.84 16.15
N VAL A 215 14.92 4.58 16.99
CA VAL A 215 13.61 5.27 16.94
C VAL A 215 13.72 6.72 17.42
N GLU A 216 14.61 7.05 18.33
CA GLU A 216 14.79 8.41 18.85
C GLU A 216 15.27 9.35 17.74
N LYS A 217 16.27 8.94 16.97
CA LYS A 217 16.74 9.69 15.80
C LYS A 217 15.66 9.85 14.72
N LEU A 218 14.79 8.86 14.58
CA LEU A 218 13.67 8.95 13.67
C LEU A 218 12.68 10.04 14.11
N VAL A 219 12.34 10.09 15.40
CA VAL A 219 11.41 11.09 15.96
C VAL A 219 11.94 12.51 15.80
N GLU A 220 13.24 12.73 15.96
CA GLU A 220 13.87 14.06 15.80
C GLU A 220 13.79 14.61 14.37
N GLN A 221 13.63 13.74 13.36
CA GLN A 221 13.59 14.14 11.96
C GLN A 221 12.18 14.29 11.38
N LEU A 222 11.18 13.77 12.08
CA LEU A 222 9.76 13.87 11.70
C LEU A 222 9.16 15.20 12.09
#